data_bc8b178e96c47b7721778d0887cefaf5
#
_entry.id   bc8b178e96c47b7721778d0887cefaf5
#
_cell.length_a   1.000
_cell.length_b   1.000
_cell.length_c   1.000
_cell.angle_alpha   90.00
_cell.angle_beta   90.00
_cell.angle_gamma   90.00
#
_symmetry.space_group_name_H-M   'P 1'
#
loop_
_entity.id
_entity.type
_entity.pdbx_description
1 polymer ?
#
loop_
_entity_poly.entity_id
_entity_poly.type
_entity_poly.pdbx_seq_one_letter_code
_entity_poly.pdbx_strand_id
1 'polypeptide(L)'
;MNRQKVLRVSLTIAGLLLALVAGCLAAKFLIPTPKIAVIRIEGDIWGSYTAYVRQAMDEAARDPAVRAVVLEISSPGGEVTASEDLYFEVLRLRDSKPVVATVNEIAASGAYYIASAADQIYAKPGSMVGNIGVISILPEPDLVDEMLFTTGPFKLSGGSQVEAIRQMEVLKETFLMAILAQREDRLQVGPEILSRGEIYLGLQGEQIGLIDQVGSKGDAIGAAAELAMLRNYEVVDRTPELPEEEIWIEFKKQRASTAATLATPPKQFPPGFYFRYVEPPQ
;
A
#
# COMPACT_ATOMS: atom_id res chain seq x y z
N MET A 1 -23.30 48.71 45.84
CA MET A 1 -23.35 47.29 45.43
C MET A 1 -23.22 46.44 46.68
N ASN A 2 -24.21 45.56 46.96
CA ASN A 2 -24.32 44.83 48.23
C ASN A 2 -23.17 43.77 48.32
N ARG A 3 -22.31 43.86 49.36
CA ARG A 3 -21.13 42.99 49.58
C ARG A 3 -21.47 41.48 49.43
N GLN A 4 -22.69 41.07 49.86
CA GLN A 4 -23.13 39.68 49.73
C GLN A 4 -23.40 39.26 48.27
N LYS A 5 -23.88 40.17 47.39
CA LYS A 5 -24.08 39.89 45.97
C LYS A 5 -22.70 39.74 45.26
N VAL A 6 -21.75 40.61 45.59
CA VAL A 6 -20.36 40.49 45.03
C VAL A 6 -19.71 39.19 45.44
N LEU A 7 -19.79 38.79 46.72
CA LEU A 7 -19.23 37.53 47.21
C LEU A 7 -19.87 36.31 46.54
N ARG A 8 -21.21 36.30 46.36
CA ARG A 8 -21.91 35.20 45.65
C ARG A 8 -21.47 35.09 44.19
N VAL A 9 -21.34 36.20 43.47
CA VAL A 9 -20.90 36.23 42.10
C VAL A 9 -19.42 35.74 42.00
N SER A 10 -18.55 36.21 42.90
CA SER A 10 -17.15 35.73 42.90
C SER A 10 -17.01 34.26 43.20
N LEU A 11 -17.81 33.70 44.13
CA LEU A 11 -17.83 32.27 44.43
C LEU A 11 -18.35 31.43 43.23
N THR A 12 -19.38 31.93 42.52
CA THR A 12 -19.89 31.26 41.32
C THR A 12 -18.88 31.22 40.19
N ILE A 13 -18.17 32.35 39.96
CA ILE A 13 -17.09 32.42 38.94
C ILE A 13 -15.95 31.49 39.32
N ALA A 14 -15.50 31.49 40.60
CA ALA A 14 -14.46 30.57 41.07
C ALA A 14 -14.85 29.12 40.90
N GLY A 15 -16.10 28.75 41.20
CA GLY A 15 -16.64 27.41 41.01
C GLY A 15 -16.66 26.99 39.52
N LEU A 16 -17.08 27.90 38.63
CA LEU A 16 -17.04 27.65 37.16
C LEU A 16 -15.62 27.48 36.64
N LEU A 17 -14.66 28.30 37.09
CA LEU A 17 -13.27 28.16 36.73
C LEU A 17 -12.67 26.82 37.22
N LEU A 18 -13.00 26.44 38.46
CA LEU A 18 -12.56 25.17 39.02
C LEU A 18 -13.14 23.97 38.23
N ALA A 19 -14.42 24.03 37.89
CA ALA A 19 -15.08 23.00 37.07
C ALA A 19 -14.49 22.94 35.67
N LEU A 20 -14.17 24.08 35.05
CA LEU A 20 -13.49 24.15 33.75
C LEU A 20 -12.10 23.49 33.81
N VAL A 21 -11.29 23.85 34.81
CA VAL A 21 -9.95 23.27 35.00
C VAL A 21 -10.04 21.77 35.25
N ALA A 22 -10.95 21.33 36.13
CA ALA A 22 -11.18 19.92 36.42
C ALA A 22 -11.65 19.16 35.15
N GLY A 23 -12.55 19.76 34.36
CA GLY A 23 -12.99 19.20 33.08
C GLY A 23 -11.87 19.10 32.06
N CYS A 24 -11.03 20.10 31.91
CA CYS A 24 -9.83 20.06 31.04
C CYS A 24 -8.83 19.01 31.48
N LEU A 25 -8.58 18.86 32.78
CA LEU A 25 -7.72 17.81 33.32
C LEU A 25 -8.30 16.42 33.07
N ALA A 26 -9.59 16.23 33.34
CA ALA A 26 -10.28 14.97 33.08
C ALA A 26 -10.26 14.61 31.59
N ALA A 27 -10.50 15.57 30.70
CA ALA A 27 -10.45 15.38 29.25
C ALA A 27 -9.04 14.89 28.81
N LYS A 28 -7.97 15.44 29.38
CA LYS A 28 -6.59 15.05 29.07
C LYS A 28 -6.28 13.59 29.45
N PHE A 29 -6.95 13.03 30.45
CA PHE A 29 -6.78 11.64 30.89
C PHE A 29 -7.78 10.67 30.25
N LEU A 30 -8.95 11.17 29.82
CA LEU A 30 -10.01 10.32 29.28
C LEU A 30 -10.01 10.26 27.75
N ILE A 31 -9.48 11.26 27.06
CA ILE A 31 -9.43 11.31 25.60
C ILE A 31 -8.05 10.83 25.16
N PRO A 32 -7.94 9.66 24.49
CA PRO A 32 -6.65 9.16 24.00
C PRO A 32 -6.07 10.14 22.97
N THR A 33 -4.75 10.30 22.99
CA THR A 33 -4.03 11.09 21.99
C THR A 33 -4.32 10.50 20.60
N PRO A 34 -4.75 11.31 19.63
CA PRO A 34 -4.93 10.84 18.26
C PRO A 34 -3.63 10.28 17.69
N LYS A 35 -3.74 9.21 16.91
CA LYS A 35 -2.60 8.52 16.32
C LYS A 35 -2.66 8.53 14.81
N ILE A 36 -1.49 8.59 14.19
CA ILE A 36 -1.28 8.26 12.78
C ILE A 36 -0.54 6.92 12.75
N ALA A 37 -1.18 5.91 12.19
CA ALA A 37 -0.56 4.59 12.03
C ALA A 37 0.32 4.57 10.78
N VAL A 38 1.53 4.06 10.90
CA VAL A 38 2.39 3.73 9.77
C VAL A 38 2.37 2.23 9.57
N ILE A 39 2.09 1.78 8.35
CA ILE A 39 2.12 0.38 7.95
C ILE A 39 3.07 0.26 6.77
N ARG A 40 4.10 -0.58 6.89
CA ARG A 40 5.06 -0.80 5.80
C ARG A 40 4.61 -1.94 4.90
N ILE A 41 4.85 -1.75 3.59
CA ILE A 41 4.69 -2.75 2.55
C ILE A 41 6.05 -2.88 1.86
N GLU A 42 6.78 -3.93 2.20
CA GLU A 42 8.16 -4.12 1.78
C GLU A 42 8.34 -5.46 1.07
N GLY A 43 9.25 -5.50 0.08
CA GLY A 43 9.55 -6.71 -0.68
C GLY A 43 8.41 -7.18 -1.60
N ASP A 44 8.45 -8.45 -1.94
CA ASP A 44 7.46 -9.06 -2.87
C ASP A 44 6.10 -9.24 -2.20
N ILE A 45 5.02 -9.00 -2.95
CA ILE A 45 3.63 -9.12 -2.49
C ILE A 45 3.10 -10.51 -2.82
N TRP A 46 2.96 -11.35 -1.78
CA TRP A 46 2.48 -12.73 -1.87
C TRP A 46 1.30 -12.96 -0.93
N GLY A 47 0.48 -13.97 -1.21
CA GLY A 47 -0.74 -14.22 -0.48
C GLY A 47 -0.60 -14.33 1.04
N SER A 48 0.43 -14.99 1.56
CA SER A 48 0.66 -15.10 3.01
C SER A 48 1.01 -13.74 3.64
N TYR A 49 1.96 -13.00 3.04
CA TYR A 49 2.34 -11.67 3.47
C TYR A 49 1.14 -10.68 3.48
N THR A 50 0.33 -10.75 2.42
CA THR A 50 -0.87 -9.93 2.27
C THR A 50 -1.84 -10.08 3.43
N ALA A 51 -1.99 -11.29 3.98
CA ALA A 51 -2.88 -11.55 5.12
C ALA A 51 -2.46 -10.74 6.37
N TYR A 52 -1.16 -10.66 6.66
CA TYR A 52 -0.64 -9.88 7.79
C TYR A 52 -0.82 -8.38 7.60
N VAL A 53 -0.49 -7.85 6.41
CA VAL A 53 -0.67 -6.43 6.09
C VAL A 53 -2.14 -6.05 6.17
N ARG A 54 -3.03 -6.88 5.65
CA ARG A 54 -4.47 -6.69 5.71
C ARG A 54 -5.00 -6.68 7.15
N GLN A 55 -4.51 -7.59 8.00
CA GLN A 55 -4.85 -7.59 9.42
C GLN A 55 -4.42 -6.27 10.10
N ALA A 56 -3.21 -5.78 9.83
CA ALA A 56 -2.74 -4.51 10.38
C ALA A 56 -3.59 -3.32 9.94
N MET A 57 -4.03 -3.29 8.66
CA MET A 57 -4.95 -2.27 8.14
C MET A 57 -6.32 -2.35 8.85
N ASP A 58 -6.85 -3.54 9.04
CA ASP A 58 -8.13 -3.80 9.70
C ASP A 58 -8.09 -3.40 11.20
N GLU A 59 -6.99 -3.70 11.90
CA GLU A 59 -6.74 -3.25 13.27
C GLU A 59 -6.65 -1.71 13.34
N ALA A 60 -5.94 -1.08 12.40
CA ALA A 60 -5.86 0.37 12.31
C ALA A 60 -7.23 1.01 12.00
N ALA A 61 -8.06 0.35 11.18
CA ALA A 61 -9.42 0.80 10.90
C ALA A 61 -10.30 0.79 12.15
N ARG A 62 -10.19 -0.25 12.98
CA ARG A 62 -11.01 -0.43 14.20
C ARG A 62 -10.53 0.36 15.41
N ASP A 63 -9.26 0.76 15.47
CA ASP A 63 -8.72 1.53 16.59
C ASP A 63 -9.22 2.99 16.53
N PRO A 64 -10.10 3.45 17.48
CA PRO A 64 -10.63 4.81 17.45
C PRO A 64 -9.56 5.87 17.73
N ALA A 65 -8.41 5.50 18.30
CA ALA A 65 -7.30 6.42 18.50
C ALA A 65 -6.52 6.67 17.19
N VAL A 66 -6.52 5.73 16.25
CA VAL A 66 -5.94 5.91 14.92
C VAL A 66 -6.90 6.77 14.08
N ARG A 67 -6.41 7.90 13.60
CA ARG A 67 -7.21 8.89 12.87
C ARG A 67 -6.81 9.02 11.40
N ALA A 68 -5.63 8.55 11.03
CA ALA A 68 -5.14 8.45 9.67
C ALA A 68 -4.12 7.31 9.56
N VAL A 69 -3.87 6.85 8.34
CA VAL A 69 -2.89 5.80 8.06
C VAL A 69 -1.91 6.28 6.99
N VAL A 70 -0.64 5.98 7.19
CA VAL A 70 0.41 6.17 6.19
C VAL A 70 0.92 4.79 5.76
N LEU A 71 0.82 4.50 4.47
CA LEU A 71 1.40 3.31 3.86
C LEU A 71 2.80 3.65 3.36
N GLU A 72 3.84 3.12 4.00
CA GLU A 72 5.22 3.26 3.57
C GLU A 72 5.57 2.10 2.64
N ILE A 73 5.78 2.40 1.36
CA ILE A 73 5.90 1.37 0.32
C ILE A 73 7.34 1.31 -0.20
N SER A 74 7.90 0.10 -0.22
CA SER A 74 9.18 -0.24 -0.85
C SER A 74 9.08 -1.64 -1.45
N SER A 75 8.37 -1.78 -2.58
CA SER A 75 8.01 -3.06 -3.17
C SER A 75 8.02 -3.02 -4.69
N PRO A 76 8.58 -4.04 -5.37
CA PRO A 76 8.51 -4.20 -6.83
C PRO A 76 7.15 -4.72 -7.32
N GLY A 77 6.21 -5.01 -6.43
CA GLY A 77 4.94 -5.68 -6.73
C GLY A 77 4.96 -7.16 -6.38
N GLY A 78 4.10 -7.96 -7.02
CA GLY A 78 3.98 -9.39 -6.71
C GLY A 78 2.81 -10.06 -7.43
N GLU A 79 2.16 -11.01 -6.75
CA GLU A 79 0.98 -11.71 -7.28
C GLU A 79 -0.18 -10.74 -7.53
N VAL A 80 -0.89 -10.97 -8.64
CA VAL A 80 -2.04 -10.15 -9.04
C VAL A 80 -3.09 -10.13 -7.93
N THR A 81 -3.57 -11.28 -7.51
CA THR A 81 -4.65 -11.40 -6.53
C THR A 81 -4.27 -10.86 -5.15
N ALA A 82 -3.02 -11.05 -4.73
CA ALA A 82 -2.49 -10.48 -3.49
C ALA A 82 -2.43 -8.95 -3.54
N SER A 83 -2.06 -8.39 -4.69
CA SER A 83 -2.05 -6.94 -4.92
C SER A 83 -3.47 -6.36 -4.97
N GLU A 84 -4.41 -7.06 -5.60
CA GLU A 84 -5.84 -6.70 -5.63
C GLU A 84 -6.45 -6.71 -4.22
N ASP A 85 -6.15 -7.73 -3.41
CA ASP A 85 -6.63 -7.83 -2.03
C ASP A 85 -6.20 -6.60 -1.21
N LEU A 86 -4.93 -6.18 -1.32
CA LEU A 86 -4.45 -4.98 -0.63
C LEU A 86 -5.03 -3.68 -1.20
N TYR A 87 -5.21 -3.60 -2.51
CA TYR A 87 -5.85 -2.45 -3.15
C TYR A 87 -7.27 -2.24 -2.62
N PHE A 88 -8.09 -3.29 -2.60
CA PHE A 88 -9.45 -3.20 -2.06
C PHE A 88 -9.45 -2.90 -0.56
N GLU A 89 -8.48 -3.42 0.18
CA GLU A 89 -8.35 -3.11 1.60
C GLU A 89 -8.01 -1.63 1.85
N VAL A 90 -7.14 -1.04 1.04
CA VAL A 90 -6.82 0.40 1.10
C VAL A 90 -8.07 1.23 0.78
N LEU A 91 -8.84 0.89 -0.26
CA LEU A 91 -10.10 1.57 -0.56
C LEU A 91 -11.08 1.52 0.63
N ARG A 92 -11.25 0.33 1.23
CA ARG A 92 -12.12 0.16 2.40
C ARG A 92 -11.64 0.96 3.61
N LEU A 93 -10.33 1.00 3.84
CA LEU A 93 -9.73 1.79 4.91
C LEU A 93 -9.96 3.29 4.69
N ARG A 94 -9.82 3.76 3.44
CA ARG A 94 -10.03 5.14 3.03
C ARG A 94 -11.47 5.63 3.24
N ASP A 95 -12.46 4.74 3.17
CA ASP A 95 -13.85 5.08 3.49
C ASP A 95 -14.04 5.51 4.96
N SER A 96 -13.14 5.11 5.85
CA SER A 96 -13.23 5.40 7.29
C SER A 96 -12.19 6.37 7.81
N LYS A 97 -11.01 6.39 7.23
CA LYS A 97 -9.85 7.18 7.67
C LYS A 97 -8.99 7.60 6.48
N PRO A 98 -8.46 8.82 6.46
CA PRO A 98 -7.49 9.22 5.43
C PRO A 98 -6.32 8.26 5.35
N VAL A 99 -5.95 7.91 4.11
CA VAL A 99 -4.81 7.05 3.79
C VAL A 99 -3.85 7.77 2.86
N VAL A 100 -2.62 7.95 3.27
CA VAL A 100 -1.55 8.55 2.46
C VAL A 100 -0.48 7.50 2.18
N ALA A 101 -0.13 7.30 0.91
CA ALA A 101 0.99 6.45 0.53
C ALA A 101 2.29 7.28 0.45
N THR A 102 3.41 6.71 0.88
CA THR A 102 4.73 7.26 0.67
C THR A 102 5.66 6.20 0.09
N VAL A 103 6.28 6.52 -1.04
CA VAL A 103 7.20 5.60 -1.72
C VAL A 103 8.61 5.86 -1.22
N ASN A 104 9.18 4.88 -0.54
CA ASN A 104 10.53 5.01 0.02
C ASN A 104 11.59 4.81 -1.06
N GLU A 105 11.62 3.65 -1.72
CA GLU A 105 12.55 3.30 -2.80
C GLU A 105 11.81 3.05 -4.10
N ILE A 106 10.85 2.14 -4.08
CA ILE A 106 10.09 1.71 -5.24
C ILE A 106 8.64 1.38 -4.87
N ALA A 107 7.71 1.80 -5.70
CA ALA A 107 6.35 1.28 -5.77
C ALA A 107 6.06 0.99 -7.23
N ALA A 108 6.38 -0.22 -7.66
CA ALA A 108 6.21 -0.64 -9.04
C ALA A 108 5.13 -1.72 -9.17
N SER A 109 4.45 -1.75 -10.30
CA SER A 109 3.51 -2.80 -10.65
C SER A 109 2.43 -2.99 -9.57
N GLY A 110 2.26 -4.17 -8.96
CA GLY A 110 1.30 -4.41 -7.88
C GLY A 110 1.41 -3.48 -6.68
N ALA A 111 2.64 -3.02 -6.36
CA ALA A 111 2.84 -2.04 -5.29
C ALA A 111 2.32 -0.64 -5.68
N TYR A 112 2.46 -0.25 -6.94
CA TYR A 112 1.86 0.99 -7.43
C TYR A 112 0.33 0.85 -7.53
N TYR A 113 -0.18 -0.33 -7.89
CA TYR A 113 -1.61 -0.63 -7.85
C TYR A 113 -2.20 -0.34 -6.47
N ILE A 114 -1.55 -0.82 -5.40
CA ILE A 114 -1.94 -0.56 -4.01
C ILE A 114 -1.82 0.93 -3.66
N ALA A 115 -0.69 1.56 -4.02
CA ALA A 115 -0.47 2.99 -3.76
C ALA A 115 -1.53 3.87 -4.40
N SER A 116 -2.01 3.52 -5.61
CA SER A 116 -3.02 4.27 -6.35
C SER A 116 -4.36 4.39 -5.62
N ALA A 117 -4.66 3.46 -4.70
CA ALA A 117 -5.87 3.49 -3.88
C ALA A 117 -5.83 4.51 -2.73
N ALA A 118 -4.69 5.09 -2.40
CA ALA A 118 -4.55 6.10 -1.34
C ALA A 118 -5.16 7.45 -1.74
N ASP A 119 -5.48 8.29 -0.76
CA ASP A 119 -5.96 9.66 -0.99
C ASP A 119 -4.89 10.53 -1.63
N GLN A 120 -3.65 10.37 -1.18
CA GLN A 120 -2.47 11.06 -1.71
C GLN A 120 -1.27 10.12 -1.75
N ILE A 121 -0.38 10.34 -2.73
CA ILE A 121 0.85 9.59 -2.91
C ILE A 121 2.04 10.55 -2.90
N TYR A 122 2.98 10.30 -2.00
CA TYR A 122 4.25 11.00 -1.90
C TYR A 122 5.38 10.08 -2.37
N ALA A 123 6.39 10.63 -3.03
CA ALA A 123 7.61 9.90 -3.36
C ALA A 123 8.83 10.82 -3.28
N LYS A 124 10.00 10.26 -2.94
CA LYS A 124 11.24 11.02 -3.05
C LYS A 124 11.58 11.28 -4.52
N PRO A 125 12.38 12.30 -4.85
CA PRO A 125 12.77 12.60 -6.23
C PRO A 125 13.31 11.40 -7.01
N GLY A 126 14.09 10.54 -6.34
CA GLY A 126 14.73 9.36 -6.90
C GLY A 126 13.98 8.03 -6.69
N SER A 127 12.83 8.03 -6.01
CA SER A 127 12.01 6.83 -5.87
C SER A 127 11.44 6.41 -7.23
N MET A 128 11.25 5.11 -7.43
CA MET A 128 10.70 4.55 -8.66
C MET A 128 9.20 4.28 -8.50
N VAL A 129 8.39 4.68 -9.50
CA VAL A 129 6.93 4.48 -9.49
C VAL A 129 6.42 4.05 -10.87
N GLY A 130 5.28 3.38 -10.91
CA GLY A 130 4.62 3.00 -12.17
C GLY A 130 4.80 1.53 -12.53
N ASN A 131 5.36 1.21 -13.70
CA ASN A 131 5.48 -0.15 -14.25
C ASN A 131 4.12 -0.85 -14.34
N ILE A 132 3.15 -0.18 -14.98
CA ILE A 132 1.76 -0.66 -15.09
C ILE A 132 1.69 -1.72 -16.18
N GLY A 133 1.54 -2.98 -15.75
CA GLY A 133 1.51 -4.12 -16.66
C GLY A 133 1.47 -5.45 -15.92
N VAL A 134 1.38 -6.53 -16.68
CA VAL A 134 1.29 -7.92 -16.19
C VAL A 134 2.35 -8.77 -16.85
N ILE A 135 3.01 -9.60 -16.08
CA ILE A 135 3.83 -10.70 -16.61
C ILE A 135 3.17 -12.04 -16.29
N SER A 136 3.27 -12.99 -17.19
CA SER A 136 2.79 -14.37 -16.99
C SER A 136 3.91 -15.36 -17.21
N ILE A 137 4.00 -16.33 -16.33
CA ILE A 137 4.90 -17.46 -16.45
C ILE A 137 4.06 -18.70 -16.62
N LEU A 138 4.19 -19.32 -17.78
CA LEU A 138 3.52 -20.56 -18.09
C LEU A 138 4.43 -21.74 -17.72
N PRO A 139 3.84 -22.90 -17.33
CA PRO A 139 4.59 -24.14 -17.16
C PRO A 139 5.31 -24.51 -18.45
N GLU A 140 6.58 -24.95 -18.36
CA GLU A 140 7.30 -25.51 -19.51
C GLU A 140 6.63 -26.84 -19.92
N PRO A 141 6.45 -27.10 -21.23
CA PRO A 141 5.84 -28.33 -21.72
C PRO A 141 6.59 -29.61 -21.34
N ASP A 142 7.91 -29.49 -21.13
CA ASP A 142 8.80 -30.62 -20.86
C ASP A 142 8.77 -31.15 -19.42
N LEU A 143 7.93 -30.59 -18.56
CA LEU A 143 7.70 -31.07 -17.18
C LEU A 143 6.63 -32.14 -17.07
N VAL A 144 6.20 -32.71 -18.18
CA VAL A 144 5.26 -33.83 -18.15
C VAL A 144 6.01 -35.12 -17.81
N ASP A 145 5.94 -35.55 -16.57
CA ASP A 145 6.35 -36.90 -16.17
C ASP A 145 5.52 -37.92 -16.99
N GLU A 146 6.17 -38.87 -17.66
CA GLU A 146 5.52 -39.91 -18.44
C GLU A 146 4.52 -40.74 -17.60
N MET A 147 4.59 -40.68 -16.29
CA MET A 147 3.68 -41.30 -15.33
C MET A 147 2.44 -40.46 -15.01
N LEU A 148 2.31 -39.23 -15.54
CA LEU A 148 1.20 -38.34 -15.23
C LEU A 148 0.07 -38.44 -16.26
N PHE A 149 -1.07 -38.93 -15.83
CA PHE A 149 -2.29 -39.02 -16.65
C PHE A 149 -3.18 -37.80 -16.39
N THR A 150 -3.60 -37.12 -17.44
CA THR A 150 -4.49 -35.95 -17.33
C THR A 150 -5.74 -36.11 -18.20
N THR A 151 -6.81 -35.40 -17.77
CA THR A 151 -8.03 -35.27 -18.56
C THR A 151 -8.05 -33.91 -19.24
N GLY A 152 -8.03 -33.88 -20.55
CA GLY A 152 -8.04 -32.65 -21.35
C GLY A 152 -6.64 -32.07 -21.62
N PRO A 153 -6.47 -31.42 -22.79
CA PRO A 153 -5.18 -31.04 -23.33
C PRO A 153 -4.49 -29.90 -22.53
N PHE A 154 -5.25 -29.14 -21.76
CA PHE A 154 -4.73 -27.97 -21.02
C PHE A 154 -4.75 -28.14 -19.50
N LYS A 155 -4.97 -29.37 -19.00
CA LYS A 155 -5.07 -29.58 -17.54
C LYS A 155 -3.79 -29.20 -16.78
N LEU A 156 -2.62 -29.36 -17.40
CA LEU A 156 -1.32 -29.02 -16.81
C LEU A 156 -0.91 -27.57 -17.05
N SER A 157 -1.17 -27.05 -18.27
CA SER A 157 -0.77 -25.70 -18.65
C SER A 157 -1.80 -24.62 -18.32
N GLY A 158 -3.03 -25.02 -17.93
CA GLY A 158 -4.11 -24.08 -17.67
C GLY A 158 -4.75 -23.46 -18.92
N GLY A 159 -4.13 -23.60 -20.09
CA GLY A 159 -4.60 -23.03 -21.35
C GLY A 159 -3.54 -22.99 -22.43
N SER A 160 -3.90 -22.47 -23.60
CA SER A 160 -2.94 -22.19 -24.67
C SER A 160 -2.20 -20.87 -24.39
N GLN A 161 -1.04 -20.70 -25.02
CA GLN A 161 -0.28 -19.44 -24.95
C GLN A 161 -1.13 -18.24 -25.42
N VAL A 162 -1.96 -18.42 -26.45
CA VAL A 162 -2.86 -17.38 -26.96
C VAL A 162 -3.88 -16.97 -25.90
N GLU A 163 -4.43 -17.95 -25.16
CA GLU A 163 -5.39 -17.66 -24.09
C GLU A 163 -4.71 -16.98 -22.90
N ALA A 164 -3.49 -17.38 -22.54
CA ALA A 164 -2.71 -16.69 -21.51
C ALA A 164 -2.45 -15.22 -21.86
N ILE A 165 -2.06 -14.93 -23.11
CA ILE A 165 -1.90 -13.56 -23.59
C ILE A 165 -3.20 -12.77 -23.48
N ARG A 166 -4.33 -13.37 -23.85
CA ARG A 166 -5.65 -12.72 -23.72
C ARG A 166 -6.00 -12.42 -22.26
N GLN A 167 -5.73 -13.34 -21.35
CA GLN A 167 -5.93 -13.11 -19.90
C GLN A 167 -5.03 -12.01 -19.36
N MET A 168 -3.77 -11.93 -19.81
CA MET A 168 -2.86 -10.84 -19.46
C MET A 168 -3.39 -9.47 -19.91
N GLU A 169 -3.95 -9.38 -21.12
CA GLU A 169 -4.54 -8.11 -21.59
C GLU A 169 -5.74 -7.69 -20.71
N VAL A 170 -6.61 -8.64 -20.33
CA VAL A 170 -7.72 -8.36 -19.42
C VAL A 170 -7.21 -7.86 -18.06
N LEU A 171 -6.20 -8.50 -17.48
CA LEU A 171 -5.61 -8.09 -16.20
C LEU A 171 -4.91 -6.73 -16.31
N LYS A 172 -4.22 -6.47 -17.40
CA LYS A 172 -3.60 -5.16 -17.67
C LYS A 172 -4.67 -4.06 -17.75
N GLU A 173 -5.76 -4.30 -18.46
CA GLU A 173 -6.88 -3.36 -18.54
C GLU A 173 -7.52 -3.14 -17.16
N THR A 174 -7.70 -4.19 -16.36
CA THR A 174 -8.21 -4.07 -14.98
C THR A 174 -7.31 -3.19 -14.13
N PHE A 175 -6.01 -3.40 -14.21
CA PHE A 175 -5.03 -2.57 -13.50
C PHE A 175 -5.11 -1.10 -13.95
N LEU A 176 -5.12 -0.86 -15.26
CA LEU A 176 -5.20 0.49 -15.82
C LEU A 176 -6.49 1.20 -15.39
N MET A 177 -7.63 0.51 -15.47
CA MET A 177 -8.92 1.05 -15.04
C MET A 177 -8.97 1.40 -13.55
N ALA A 178 -8.33 0.60 -12.70
CA ALA A 178 -8.23 0.90 -11.28
C ALA A 178 -7.43 2.19 -11.03
N ILE A 179 -6.33 2.40 -11.77
CA ILE A 179 -5.56 3.66 -11.68
C ILE A 179 -6.38 4.84 -12.18
N LEU A 180 -7.04 4.71 -13.33
CA LEU A 180 -7.88 5.76 -13.89
C LEU A 180 -9.00 6.12 -12.91
N ALA A 181 -9.67 5.13 -12.31
CA ALA A 181 -10.74 5.37 -11.34
C ALA A 181 -10.29 6.18 -10.11
N GLN A 182 -9.01 6.13 -9.74
CA GLN A 182 -8.49 6.83 -8.57
C GLN A 182 -7.71 8.12 -8.91
N ARG A 183 -7.23 8.26 -10.16
CA ARG A 183 -6.26 9.30 -10.50
C ARG A 183 -6.52 10.02 -11.83
N GLU A 184 -7.61 9.71 -12.55
CA GLU A 184 -7.88 10.27 -13.88
C GLU A 184 -7.82 11.82 -13.90
N ASP A 185 -8.32 12.47 -12.87
CA ASP A 185 -8.31 13.92 -12.69
C ASP A 185 -6.92 14.54 -12.45
N ARG A 186 -5.92 13.71 -12.12
CA ARG A 186 -4.53 14.10 -11.82
C ARG A 186 -3.56 13.74 -12.94
N LEU A 187 -3.90 12.71 -13.73
CA LEU A 187 -3.04 12.21 -14.80
C LEU A 187 -2.87 13.25 -15.91
N GLN A 188 -1.63 13.44 -16.36
CA GLN A 188 -1.25 14.33 -17.46
C GLN A 188 -0.90 13.55 -18.74
N VAL A 189 -1.04 12.24 -18.73
CA VAL A 189 -0.78 11.32 -19.85
C VAL A 189 -1.94 10.37 -20.03
N GLY A 190 -2.16 9.92 -21.26
CA GLY A 190 -3.23 8.98 -21.57
C GLY A 190 -2.90 7.53 -21.19
N PRO A 191 -3.93 6.66 -21.21
CA PRO A 191 -3.81 5.24 -20.90
C PRO A 191 -2.77 4.51 -21.76
N GLU A 192 -2.60 4.94 -23.01
CA GLU A 192 -1.64 4.37 -23.98
C GLU A 192 -0.17 4.57 -23.55
N ILE A 193 0.12 5.62 -22.80
CA ILE A 193 1.46 5.85 -22.23
C ILE A 193 1.65 5.00 -20.99
N LEU A 194 0.65 5.00 -20.09
CA LEU A 194 0.70 4.25 -18.85
C LEU A 194 0.84 2.74 -19.10
N SER A 195 0.14 2.22 -20.12
CA SER A 195 0.14 0.79 -20.47
C SER A 195 1.45 0.27 -21.09
N ARG A 196 2.46 1.13 -21.30
CA ARG A 196 3.79 0.70 -21.77
C ARG A 196 4.60 -0.02 -20.70
N GLY A 197 4.18 0.02 -19.44
CA GLY A 197 4.88 -0.61 -18.34
C GLY A 197 6.20 0.11 -17.96
N GLU A 198 6.33 1.38 -18.30
CA GLU A 198 7.52 2.16 -17.97
C GLU A 198 7.61 2.44 -16.46
N ILE A 199 8.84 2.56 -15.97
CA ILE A 199 9.13 3.00 -14.60
C ILE A 199 9.53 4.48 -14.66
N TYR A 200 9.07 5.26 -13.71
CA TYR A 200 9.31 6.69 -13.62
C TYR A 200 9.98 7.03 -12.29
N LEU A 201 10.90 7.99 -12.30
CA LEU A 201 11.38 8.59 -11.05
C LEU A 201 10.28 9.44 -10.41
N GLY A 202 10.34 9.65 -9.09
CA GLY A 202 9.34 10.44 -8.36
C GLY A 202 9.08 11.81 -8.99
N LEU A 203 10.15 12.53 -9.42
CA LEU A 203 10.00 13.80 -10.15
C LEU A 203 9.19 13.68 -11.45
N GLN A 204 9.39 12.60 -12.19
CA GLN A 204 8.64 12.34 -13.42
C GLN A 204 7.21 11.90 -13.09
N GLY A 205 7.06 11.08 -12.04
CA GLY A 205 5.76 10.62 -11.54
C GLY A 205 4.84 11.76 -11.14
N GLU A 206 5.38 12.82 -10.50
CA GLU A 206 4.64 14.03 -10.18
C GLU A 206 4.20 14.78 -11.46
N GLN A 207 5.11 14.94 -12.42
CA GLN A 207 4.81 15.64 -13.68
C GLN A 207 3.71 14.98 -14.51
N ILE A 208 3.62 13.64 -14.48
CA ILE A 208 2.62 12.90 -15.23
C ILE A 208 1.39 12.51 -14.38
N GLY A 209 1.37 12.87 -13.08
CA GLY A 209 0.24 12.66 -12.19
C GLY A 209 0.16 11.27 -11.56
N LEU A 210 1.23 10.46 -11.63
CA LEU A 210 1.31 9.18 -10.92
C LEU A 210 1.48 9.34 -9.41
N ILE A 211 2.06 10.45 -8.95
CA ILE A 211 2.10 10.85 -7.55
C ILE A 211 1.55 12.26 -7.39
N ASP A 212 1.18 12.62 -6.17
CA ASP A 212 0.60 13.93 -5.89
C ASP A 212 1.69 14.95 -5.57
N GLN A 213 2.76 14.53 -4.89
CA GLN A 213 3.83 15.43 -4.51
C GLN A 213 5.16 14.70 -4.29
N VAL A 214 6.24 15.34 -4.72
CA VAL A 214 7.58 14.95 -4.31
C VAL A 214 7.79 15.33 -2.86
N GLY A 215 8.13 14.35 -2.01
CA GLY A 215 8.30 14.57 -0.58
C GLY A 215 8.84 13.36 0.16
N SER A 216 9.08 13.56 1.44
CA SER A 216 9.57 12.55 2.37
C SER A 216 8.40 11.85 3.10
N LYS A 217 8.71 10.80 3.86
CA LYS A 217 7.76 10.20 4.81
C LYS A 217 7.19 11.22 5.81
N GLY A 218 8.01 12.19 6.24
CA GLY A 218 7.56 13.26 7.13
C GLY A 218 6.49 14.13 6.50
N ASP A 219 6.62 14.45 5.20
CA ASP A 219 5.63 15.22 4.44
C ASP A 219 4.33 14.43 4.28
N ALA A 220 4.42 13.13 4.00
CA ALA A 220 3.26 12.23 3.94
C ALA A 220 2.52 12.11 5.28
N ILE A 221 3.25 12.05 6.40
CA ILE A 221 2.65 12.08 7.75
C ILE A 221 1.96 13.44 8.00
N GLY A 222 2.58 14.53 7.58
CA GLY A 222 1.98 15.87 7.64
C GLY A 222 0.67 15.95 6.87
N ALA A 223 0.65 15.45 5.64
CA ALA A 223 -0.55 15.39 4.81
C ALA A 223 -1.65 14.51 5.44
N ALA A 224 -1.28 13.36 5.99
CA ALA A 224 -2.23 12.51 6.71
C ALA A 224 -2.84 13.22 7.94
N ALA A 225 -2.02 14.01 8.66
CA ALA A 225 -2.50 14.83 9.77
C ALA A 225 -3.46 15.93 9.31
N GLU A 226 -3.17 16.58 8.19
CA GLU A 226 -4.02 17.62 7.60
C GLU A 226 -5.36 17.06 7.16
N LEU A 227 -5.36 15.94 6.43
CA LEU A 227 -6.58 15.26 6.00
C LEU A 227 -7.45 14.82 7.18
N ALA A 228 -6.82 14.37 8.28
CA ALA A 228 -7.51 14.01 9.52
C ALA A 228 -7.80 15.22 10.45
N MET A 229 -7.44 16.45 10.06
CA MET A 229 -7.58 17.68 10.84
C MET A 229 -6.91 17.62 12.23
N LEU A 230 -5.74 16.99 12.30
CA LEU A 230 -4.99 16.79 13.54
C LEU A 230 -3.92 17.87 13.70
N ARG A 231 -3.86 18.49 14.89
CA ARG A 231 -2.78 19.41 15.29
C ARG A 231 -1.78 18.77 16.24
N ASN A 232 -2.26 17.86 17.07
CA ASN A 232 -1.48 17.08 18.02
C ASN A 232 -1.76 15.62 17.79
N TYR A 233 -0.73 14.82 17.54
CA TYR A 233 -0.84 13.39 17.28
C TYR A 233 0.44 12.64 17.66
N GLU A 234 0.32 11.36 17.81
CA GLU A 234 1.42 10.41 17.96
C GLU A 234 1.55 9.59 16.67
N VAL A 235 2.76 9.34 16.20
CA VAL A 235 3.00 8.42 15.08
C VAL A 235 3.35 7.07 15.66
N VAL A 236 2.59 6.05 15.26
CA VAL A 236 2.77 4.67 15.74
C VAL A 236 3.03 3.73 14.59
N ASP A 237 4.04 2.89 14.73
CA ASP A 237 4.30 1.79 13.78
C ASP A 237 3.31 0.66 14.05
N ARG A 238 2.57 0.27 13.04
CA ARG A 238 1.61 -0.84 13.02
C ARG A 238 1.97 -1.88 11.97
N THR A 239 3.22 -1.85 11.50
CA THR A 239 3.73 -2.85 10.56
C THR A 239 3.66 -4.23 11.22
N PRO A 240 3.06 -5.23 10.56
CA PRO A 240 2.97 -6.56 11.13
C PRO A 240 4.36 -7.19 11.31
N GLU A 241 4.57 -7.86 12.42
CA GLU A 241 5.73 -8.72 12.59
C GLU A 241 5.46 -10.06 11.89
N LEU A 242 6.28 -10.38 10.90
CA LEU A 242 6.19 -11.67 10.23
C LEU A 242 6.82 -12.76 11.10
N PRO A 243 6.23 -13.98 11.15
CA PRO A 243 6.86 -15.13 11.83
C PRO A 243 8.26 -15.39 11.24
N GLU A 244 9.21 -15.76 12.09
CA GLU A 244 10.61 -16.05 11.67
C GLU A 244 10.67 -17.11 10.56
N GLU A 245 9.78 -18.09 10.57
CA GLU A 245 9.69 -19.14 9.54
C GLU A 245 9.34 -18.54 8.17
N GLU A 246 8.43 -17.58 8.09
CA GLU A 246 8.07 -16.91 6.84
C GLU A 246 9.18 -15.98 6.35
N ILE A 247 9.85 -15.28 7.25
CA ILE A 247 11.04 -14.49 6.92
C ILE A 247 12.14 -15.40 6.35
N TRP A 248 12.35 -16.59 6.94
CA TRP A 248 13.31 -17.58 6.44
C TRP A 248 12.93 -18.17 5.09
N ILE A 249 11.64 -18.40 4.83
CA ILE A 249 11.16 -18.88 3.54
C ILE A 249 11.39 -17.80 2.48
N GLU A 250 11.06 -16.56 2.78
CA GLU A 250 11.27 -15.42 1.86
C GLU A 250 12.76 -15.17 1.60
N PHE A 251 13.59 -15.19 2.65
CA PHE A 251 15.04 -15.07 2.54
C PHE A 251 15.65 -16.21 1.71
N LYS A 252 15.18 -17.45 1.85
CA LYS A 252 15.61 -18.58 1.00
C LYS A 252 15.17 -18.39 -0.45
N LYS A 253 13.95 -17.93 -0.70
CA LYS A 253 13.47 -17.60 -2.04
C LYS A 253 14.29 -16.49 -2.67
N GLN A 254 14.58 -15.43 -1.94
CA GLN A 254 15.37 -14.29 -2.41
C GLN A 254 16.85 -14.67 -2.67
N ARG A 255 17.48 -15.48 -1.81
CA ARG A 255 18.84 -16.01 -2.07
C ARG A 255 18.88 -16.99 -3.23
N ALA A 256 17.88 -17.84 -3.38
CA ALA A 256 17.74 -18.70 -4.55
C ALA A 256 17.57 -17.85 -5.82
N SER A 257 16.82 -16.73 -5.75
CA SER A 257 16.67 -15.73 -6.82
C SER A 257 18.02 -15.09 -7.21
N THR A 258 18.78 -14.61 -6.24
CA THR A 258 20.07 -13.95 -6.48
C THR A 258 21.13 -14.92 -7.02
N ALA A 259 21.17 -16.17 -6.54
CA ALA A 259 22.11 -17.18 -7.00
C ALA A 259 21.81 -17.66 -8.43
N ALA A 260 20.55 -17.63 -8.86
CA ALA A 260 20.15 -18.05 -10.21
C ALA A 260 20.25 -16.92 -11.24
N THR A 261 20.21 -15.64 -10.81
CA THR A 261 20.40 -14.47 -11.69
C THR A 261 21.78 -14.46 -12.34
N LEU A 262 22.77 -15.15 -11.75
CA LEU A 262 24.11 -15.28 -12.30
C LEU A 262 24.30 -16.43 -13.31
N ALA A 263 23.30 -17.30 -13.53
CA ALA A 263 23.49 -18.51 -14.32
C ALA A 263 22.38 -18.87 -15.34
N THR A 264 21.13 -18.37 -15.19
CA THR A 264 20.01 -18.70 -16.11
C THR A 264 18.87 -17.68 -15.96
N PRO A 265 18.03 -17.46 -17.01
CA PRO A 265 16.83 -16.62 -16.87
C PRO A 265 15.90 -17.15 -15.78
N PRO A 266 15.07 -16.30 -15.15
CA PRO A 266 14.41 -16.61 -13.88
C PRO A 266 13.43 -17.77 -14.00
N LYS A 267 13.87 -18.97 -13.64
CA LYS A 267 13.02 -20.16 -13.44
C LYS A 267 12.27 -20.16 -12.09
N GLN A 268 12.02 -19.01 -11.47
CA GLN A 268 11.78 -18.98 -10.02
C GLN A 268 10.40 -18.52 -9.58
N PHE A 269 9.55 -18.14 -10.51
CA PHE A 269 8.16 -17.89 -10.16
C PHE A 269 7.35 -19.15 -10.42
N PRO A 270 6.49 -19.57 -9.48
CA PRO A 270 5.50 -20.58 -9.80
C PRO A 270 4.63 -20.09 -10.96
N PRO A 271 4.04 -20.98 -11.76
CA PRO A 271 3.13 -20.57 -12.83
C PRO A 271 2.02 -19.68 -12.29
N GLY A 272 1.80 -18.52 -12.93
CA GLY A 272 0.81 -17.54 -12.47
C GLY A 272 0.92 -16.20 -13.20
N PHE A 273 0.09 -15.27 -12.76
CA PHE A 273 0.11 -13.88 -13.22
C PHE A 273 0.67 -12.98 -12.15
N TYR A 274 1.53 -12.04 -12.56
CA TYR A 274 2.25 -11.18 -11.63
C TYR A 274 2.19 -9.72 -12.05
N PHE A 275 1.90 -8.84 -11.11
CA PHE A 275 2.17 -7.41 -11.15
C PHE A 275 3.53 -7.17 -10.48
N ARG A 276 4.61 -7.27 -11.26
CA ARG A 276 5.96 -7.17 -10.73
C ARG A 276 6.92 -6.44 -11.68
N TYR A 277 7.71 -5.54 -11.12
CA TYR A 277 8.86 -4.98 -11.80
C TYR A 277 10.04 -5.97 -11.76
N VAL A 278 10.65 -6.22 -12.91
CA VAL A 278 11.86 -7.01 -13.05
C VAL A 278 12.95 -6.11 -13.60
N GLU A 279 14.06 -6.01 -12.89
CA GLU A 279 15.20 -5.24 -13.36
C GLU A 279 15.73 -5.85 -14.69
N PRO A 280 16.03 -5.01 -15.70
CA PRO A 280 16.61 -5.50 -16.94
C PRO A 280 17.97 -6.16 -16.66
N PRO A 281 18.33 -7.22 -17.39
CA PRO A 281 19.66 -7.83 -17.28
C PRO A 281 20.73 -6.80 -17.63
N GLN A 282 21.79 -6.78 -16.84
CA GLN A 282 22.96 -5.91 -17.05
C GLN A 282 23.77 -6.34 -18.27
#